data_988ee3ee2c4572d11d5b6a68e76e2853
#
_entry.id   988ee3ee2c4572d11d5b6a68e76e2853
#
_cell.length_a   1.000
_cell.length_b   1.000
_cell.length_c   1.000
_cell.angle_alpha   90.00
_cell.angle_beta   90.00
_cell.angle_gamma   90.00
#
_symmetry.space_group_name_H-M   'P 1'
#
loop_
_entity.id
_entity.type
_entity.pdbx_description
1 polymer ?
#
loop_
_entity_poly.entity_id
_entity_poly.type
_entity_poly.pdbx_seq_one_letter_code
_entity_poly.pdbx_strand_id
1 'polypeptide(L)'
;MPKCLNLTLAGIVACLVVGCAVQPKPTAVRHMGNVRTTAYTHTERGGAHNALGAHLSGRHVMSAASDWSRYPLGTRFRIAATNEEYVIDDYGIALVGTDTIDLYKPSRLDMKQWGVRHVDLDILQWGSEEESLKVLAPRCKNHCARQMVASLQRKKTQQKKGLIASLDSKKPQQKKKT
;
A
#
# COMPACT_ATOMS: atom_id res chain seq x y z
N MET A 1 -13.02 74.94 -28.60
CA MET A 1 -13.60 74.31 -27.39
C MET A 1 -13.18 72.83 -27.39
N PRO A 2 -12.16 72.40 -26.64
CA PRO A 2 -11.82 70.98 -26.58
C PRO A 2 -12.55 70.32 -25.43
N LYS A 3 -13.16 69.12 -25.67
CA LYS A 3 -13.84 68.27 -24.73
C LYS A 3 -12.81 67.45 -23.94
N CYS A 4 -12.83 67.57 -22.62
CA CYS A 4 -12.04 66.75 -21.72
C CYS A 4 -12.56 65.31 -21.71
N LEU A 5 -11.68 64.38 -22.03
CA LEU A 5 -11.92 62.95 -21.95
C LEU A 5 -11.43 62.44 -20.61
N ASN A 6 -12.35 62.09 -19.69
CA ASN A 6 -12.05 61.49 -18.41
C ASN A 6 -11.75 60.00 -18.61
N LEU A 7 -10.50 59.62 -18.44
CA LEU A 7 -10.05 58.21 -18.44
C LEU A 7 -10.11 57.65 -17.01
N THR A 8 -11.16 56.92 -16.72
CA THR A 8 -11.26 56.18 -15.44
C THR A 8 -10.43 54.93 -15.52
N LEU A 9 -9.33 54.92 -14.72
CA LEU A 9 -8.44 53.76 -14.56
C LEU A 9 -9.08 52.75 -13.58
N ALA A 10 -9.68 51.68 -14.15
CA ALA A 10 -10.20 50.57 -13.34
C ALA A 10 -9.04 49.67 -12.91
N GLY A 11 -8.66 49.75 -11.63
CA GLY A 11 -7.63 48.90 -11.05
C GLY A 11 -8.14 47.45 -10.88
N ILE A 12 -7.56 46.51 -11.61
CA ILE A 12 -7.80 45.06 -11.40
C ILE A 12 -6.93 44.59 -10.24
N VAL A 13 -7.55 44.36 -9.08
CA VAL A 13 -6.90 43.69 -7.95
C VAL A 13 -6.89 42.22 -8.24
N ALA A 14 -5.76 41.67 -8.68
CA ALA A 14 -5.54 40.25 -8.81
C ALA A 14 -5.26 39.63 -7.42
N CYS A 15 -6.25 38.95 -6.82
CA CYS A 15 -6.07 38.13 -5.62
C CYS A 15 -5.24 36.90 -5.99
N LEU A 16 -3.96 36.90 -5.63
CA LEU A 16 -3.11 35.71 -5.66
C LEU A 16 -3.54 34.76 -4.53
N VAL A 17 -4.31 33.74 -4.86
CA VAL A 17 -4.59 32.63 -3.94
C VAL A 17 -3.33 31.76 -3.89
N VAL A 18 -2.49 31.99 -2.88
CA VAL A 18 -1.38 31.09 -2.57
C VAL A 18 -1.97 29.82 -2.00
N GLY A 19 -2.23 28.84 -2.88
CA GLY A 19 -2.58 27.49 -2.46
C GLY A 19 -1.40 26.88 -1.73
N CYS A 20 -1.49 26.70 -0.41
CA CYS A 20 -0.56 25.85 0.33
C CYS A 20 -0.68 24.43 -0.22
N ALA A 21 0.21 24.06 -1.13
CA ALA A 21 0.41 22.69 -1.52
C ALA A 21 0.96 21.95 -0.30
N VAL A 22 0.12 21.14 0.37
CA VAL A 22 0.56 20.23 1.41
C VAL A 22 1.50 19.22 0.75
N GLN A 23 2.79 19.44 0.89
CA GLN A 23 3.81 18.49 0.45
C GLN A 23 3.61 17.20 1.25
N PRO A 24 3.43 16.03 0.60
CA PRO A 24 3.35 14.77 1.31
C PRO A 24 4.65 14.57 2.10
N LYS A 25 4.51 14.40 3.42
CA LYS A 25 5.64 14.13 4.31
C LYS A 25 6.41 12.93 3.76
N PRO A 26 7.73 12.99 3.58
CA PRO A 26 8.51 11.86 3.10
C PRO A 26 8.28 10.68 4.05
N THR A 27 7.63 9.63 3.54
CA THR A 27 7.45 8.38 4.29
C THR A 27 8.84 7.78 4.45
N ALA A 28 9.26 7.54 5.69
CA ALA A 28 10.55 6.93 5.95
C ALA A 28 10.63 5.59 5.21
N VAL A 29 11.61 5.43 4.34
CA VAL A 29 11.87 4.17 3.62
C VAL A 29 12.22 3.12 4.67
N ARG A 30 11.45 2.03 4.74
CA ARG A 30 11.73 0.90 5.62
C ARG A 30 12.42 -0.19 4.82
N HIS A 31 13.68 -0.47 5.14
CA HIS A 31 14.41 -1.58 4.56
C HIS A 31 13.95 -2.92 5.15
N MET A 32 13.76 -3.93 4.29
CA MET A 32 13.44 -5.31 4.66
C MET A 32 14.39 -6.24 3.91
N GLY A 33 15.27 -6.91 4.65
CA GLY A 33 16.24 -7.85 4.09
C GLY A 33 15.67 -9.27 3.95
N ASN A 34 16.22 -10.02 3.00
CA ASN A 34 15.99 -11.46 2.84
C ASN A 34 14.53 -11.87 2.62
N VAL A 35 13.74 -11.05 1.90
CA VAL A 35 12.35 -11.35 1.58
C VAL A 35 12.29 -12.39 0.47
N ARG A 36 11.57 -13.50 0.71
CA ARG A 36 11.33 -14.52 -0.31
C ARG A 36 10.42 -13.98 -1.40
N THR A 37 10.86 -14.08 -2.66
CA THR A 37 10.07 -13.72 -3.83
C THR A 37 9.97 -14.87 -4.81
N THR A 38 8.83 -14.95 -5.49
CA THR A 38 8.57 -15.80 -6.64
C THR A 38 8.13 -14.92 -7.82
N ALA A 39 7.78 -15.50 -8.94
CA ALA A 39 7.24 -14.75 -10.06
C ALA A 39 6.11 -15.52 -10.74
N TYR A 40 5.10 -14.77 -11.22
CA TYR A 40 3.96 -15.28 -11.97
C TYR A 40 3.74 -14.48 -13.27
N THR A 41 2.90 -15.00 -14.15
CA THR A 41 2.54 -14.34 -15.41
C THR A 41 1.05 -14.49 -15.71
N HIS A 42 0.52 -13.62 -16.56
CA HIS A 42 -0.89 -13.60 -16.98
C HIS A 42 -1.34 -14.89 -17.71
N THR A 43 -0.42 -15.74 -18.14
CA THR A 43 -0.74 -17.02 -18.76
C THR A 43 -1.05 -18.13 -17.76
N GLU A 44 -0.93 -17.85 -16.47
CA GLU A 44 -1.29 -18.77 -15.39
C GLU A 44 -2.78 -18.65 -15.03
N ARG A 45 -3.23 -19.48 -14.08
CA ARG A 45 -4.66 -19.63 -13.75
C ARG A 45 -5.35 -18.34 -13.30
N GLY A 46 -4.61 -17.33 -12.79
CA GLY A 46 -5.13 -16.04 -12.37
C GLY A 46 -5.54 -15.11 -13.52
N GLY A 47 -5.03 -15.36 -14.75
CA GLY A 47 -5.29 -14.54 -15.92
C GLY A 47 -4.59 -13.18 -15.92
N ALA A 48 -5.14 -12.22 -16.69
CA ALA A 48 -4.49 -10.93 -16.94
C ALA A 48 -4.94 -9.80 -15.98
N HIS A 49 -5.78 -10.12 -15.00
CA HIS A 49 -6.34 -9.11 -14.08
C HIS A 49 -5.91 -9.39 -12.64
N ASN A 50 -5.61 -8.31 -11.92
CA ASN A 50 -5.32 -8.37 -10.49
C ASN A 50 -6.60 -8.52 -9.65
N ALA A 51 -6.46 -8.61 -8.35
CA ALA A 51 -7.58 -8.77 -7.43
C ALA A 51 -8.56 -7.58 -7.41
N LEU A 52 -8.20 -6.43 -7.96
CA LEU A 52 -9.08 -5.27 -8.09
C LEU A 52 -9.83 -5.23 -9.43
N GLY A 53 -9.56 -6.19 -10.34
CA GLY A 53 -10.14 -6.24 -11.68
C GLY A 53 -9.42 -5.39 -12.73
N ALA A 54 -8.33 -4.74 -12.36
CA ALA A 54 -7.48 -4.01 -13.30
C ALA A 54 -6.49 -4.96 -14.00
N HIS A 55 -6.03 -4.60 -15.19
CA HIS A 55 -4.97 -5.36 -15.86
C HIS A 55 -3.68 -5.35 -15.02
N LEU A 56 -3.00 -6.50 -14.96
CA LEU A 56 -1.69 -6.61 -14.33
C LEU A 56 -0.69 -5.67 -15.00
N SER A 57 -0.01 -4.85 -14.20
CA SER A 57 0.98 -3.89 -14.69
C SER A 57 2.36 -4.53 -14.77
N GLY A 58 2.98 -4.48 -15.94
CA GLY A 58 4.36 -4.91 -16.17
C GLY A 58 5.31 -3.75 -16.52
N ARG A 59 4.91 -2.49 -16.25
CA ARG A 59 5.68 -1.29 -16.57
C ARG A 59 5.62 -0.29 -15.41
N HIS A 60 6.67 0.52 -15.27
CA HIS A 60 6.84 1.55 -14.22
C HIS A 60 6.69 0.94 -12.81
N VAL A 61 5.50 1.02 -12.24
CA VAL A 61 5.15 0.31 -11.00
C VAL A 61 4.42 -0.97 -11.40
N MET A 62 5.06 -2.11 -11.14
CA MET A 62 4.58 -3.42 -11.56
C MET A 62 3.67 -4.04 -10.50
N SER A 63 2.77 -4.92 -10.94
CA SER A 63 1.88 -5.67 -10.04
C SER A 63 2.64 -6.73 -9.24
N ALA A 64 2.22 -6.94 -8.01
CA ALA A 64 2.69 -8.03 -7.17
C ALA A 64 1.55 -8.59 -6.32
N ALA A 65 1.63 -9.89 -6.03
CA ALA A 65 0.70 -10.58 -5.16
C ALA A 65 1.34 -10.93 -3.82
N SER A 66 0.54 -10.95 -2.75
CA SER A 66 0.98 -11.34 -1.41
C SER A 66 -0.18 -11.83 -0.53
N ASP A 67 0.13 -12.26 0.69
CA ASP A 67 -0.85 -12.29 1.78
C ASP A 67 -1.09 -10.87 2.28
N TRP A 68 -2.29 -10.33 2.02
CA TRP A 68 -2.64 -8.96 2.42
C TRP A 68 -2.71 -8.75 3.94
N SER A 69 -2.71 -9.81 4.73
CA SER A 69 -2.54 -9.68 6.17
C SER A 69 -1.09 -9.43 6.59
N ARG A 70 -0.13 -9.62 5.70
CA ARG A 70 1.31 -9.40 5.91
C ARG A 70 1.83 -8.18 5.15
N TYR A 71 1.53 -8.10 3.86
CA TYR A 71 1.79 -6.94 3.00
C TYR A 71 0.45 -6.44 2.47
N PRO A 72 -0.16 -5.43 3.12
CA PRO A 72 -1.51 -4.97 2.79
C PRO A 72 -1.61 -4.43 1.36
N LEU A 73 -2.82 -4.46 0.82
CA LEU A 73 -3.15 -3.84 -0.47
C LEU A 73 -2.63 -2.42 -0.57
N GLY A 74 -1.96 -2.10 -1.68
CA GLY A 74 -1.35 -0.80 -1.93
C GLY A 74 0.05 -0.62 -1.34
N THR A 75 0.65 -1.66 -0.71
CA THR A 75 2.06 -1.61 -0.31
C THR A 75 2.92 -1.43 -1.56
N ARG A 76 3.71 -0.35 -1.61
CA ARG A 76 4.68 -0.08 -2.68
C ARG A 76 6.09 -0.33 -2.17
N PHE A 77 6.87 -1.01 -2.96
CA PHE A 77 8.24 -1.33 -2.61
C PHE A 77 9.13 -1.33 -3.85
N ARG A 78 10.43 -1.22 -3.61
CA ARG A 78 11.48 -1.32 -4.60
C ARG A 78 12.40 -2.47 -4.25
N ILE A 79 12.80 -3.25 -5.25
CA ILE A 79 13.85 -4.25 -5.08
C ILE A 79 15.20 -3.54 -5.09
N ALA A 80 15.96 -3.64 -4.01
CA ALA A 80 17.19 -2.89 -3.84
C ALA A 80 18.23 -3.16 -4.95
N ALA A 81 18.32 -4.41 -5.41
CA ALA A 81 19.31 -4.83 -6.41
C ALA A 81 18.97 -4.40 -7.84
N THR A 82 17.67 -4.28 -8.21
CA THR A 82 17.25 -4.02 -9.60
C THR A 82 16.62 -2.64 -9.78
N ASN A 83 16.29 -1.94 -8.69
CA ASN A 83 15.52 -0.70 -8.67
C ASN A 83 14.10 -0.82 -9.28
N GLU A 84 13.63 -2.04 -9.55
CA GLU A 84 12.27 -2.28 -10.00
C GLU A 84 11.26 -1.95 -8.89
N GLU A 85 10.22 -1.20 -9.23
CA GLU A 85 9.15 -0.85 -8.29
C GLU A 85 7.91 -1.70 -8.51
N TYR A 86 7.30 -2.11 -7.41
CA TYR A 86 6.10 -2.93 -7.37
C TYR A 86 5.04 -2.35 -6.43
N VAL A 87 3.79 -2.72 -6.69
CA VAL A 87 2.66 -2.48 -5.79
C VAL A 87 1.94 -3.80 -5.52
N ILE A 88 1.59 -4.03 -4.26
CA ILE A 88 0.70 -5.16 -3.89
C ILE A 88 -0.72 -4.80 -4.30
N ASP A 89 -1.21 -5.42 -5.36
CA ASP A 89 -2.55 -5.23 -5.93
C ASP A 89 -3.27 -6.57 -6.21
N ASP A 90 -2.59 -7.69 -5.88
CA ASP A 90 -3.11 -9.03 -6.08
C ASP A 90 -2.83 -9.94 -4.87
N TYR A 91 -3.49 -11.11 -4.82
CA TYR A 91 -3.25 -12.16 -3.84
C TYR A 91 -3.41 -13.55 -4.46
N GLY A 92 -2.71 -14.52 -3.89
CA GLY A 92 -2.74 -15.91 -4.37
C GLY A 92 -2.94 -16.91 -3.23
N ILE A 93 -3.57 -18.06 -3.55
CA ILE A 93 -3.84 -19.12 -2.58
C ILE A 93 -2.55 -19.64 -1.91
N ALA A 94 -1.49 -19.76 -2.69
CA ALA A 94 -0.20 -20.27 -2.21
C ALA A 94 0.57 -19.28 -1.33
N LEU A 95 0.14 -18.01 -1.30
CA LEU A 95 0.81 -16.94 -0.56
C LEU A 95 0.23 -16.75 0.85
N VAL A 96 -1.03 -17.15 1.06
CA VAL A 96 -1.74 -16.95 2.33
C VAL A 96 -1.04 -17.70 3.45
N GLY A 97 -0.71 -17.00 4.53
CA GLY A 97 0.05 -17.50 5.68
C GLY A 97 1.56 -17.47 5.49
N THR A 98 2.07 -17.00 4.34
CA THR A 98 3.50 -16.88 4.05
C THR A 98 3.97 -15.42 4.02
N ASP A 99 5.28 -15.20 4.12
CA ASP A 99 5.93 -13.90 3.90
C ASP A 99 6.48 -13.76 2.45
N THR A 100 5.94 -14.56 1.53
CA THR A 100 6.36 -14.54 0.12
C THR A 100 5.62 -13.44 -0.63
N ILE A 101 6.36 -12.72 -1.46
CA ILE A 101 5.82 -11.80 -2.46
C ILE A 101 6.00 -12.43 -3.83
N ASP A 102 4.93 -12.47 -4.63
CA ASP A 102 4.92 -13.01 -5.99
C ASP A 102 4.88 -11.86 -6.99
N LEU A 103 5.91 -11.77 -7.83
CA LEU A 103 6.13 -10.64 -8.72
C LEU A 103 5.55 -10.92 -10.10
N TYR A 104 4.69 -10.06 -10.59
CA TYR A 104 4.21 -10.18 -11.96
C TYR A 104 5.34 -9.93 -12.96
N LYS A 105 5.50 -10.85 -13.91
CA LYS A 105 6.40 -10.72 -15.04
C LYS A 105 5.60 -10.84 -16.34
N PRO A 106 5.79 -9.91 -17.31
CA PRO A 106 5.00 -9.88 -18.55
C PRO A 106 5.17 -11.12 -19.44
N SER A 107 6.32 -11.80 -19.34
CA SER A 107 6.59 -12.99 -20.14
C SER A 107 6.92 -14.21 -19.29
N ARG A 108 6.65 -15.40 -19.85
CA ARG A 108 7.07 -16.68 -19.24
C ARG A 108 8.58 -16.81 -19.11
N LEU A 109 9.32 -16.16 -20.01
CA LEU A 109 10.78 -16.18 -19.96
C LEU A 109 11.28 -15.42 -18.74
N ASP A 110 10.79 -14.18 -18.54
CA ASP A 110 11.16 -13.35 -17.39
C ASP A 110 10.76 -14.00 -16.06
N MET A 111 9.56 -14.59 -16.03
CA MET A 111 9.07 -15.36 -14.88
C MET A 111 10.01 -16.51 -14.52
N LYS A 112 10.43 -17.32 -15.52
CA LYS A 112 11.35 -18.45 -15.32
C LYS A 112 12.76 -17.98 -14.94
N GLN A 113 13.23 -16.89 -15.52
CA GLN A 113 14.54 -16.29 -15.19
C GLN A 113 14.54 -15.73 -13.77
N TRP A 114 13.42 -15.18 -13.30
CA TRP A 114 13.29 -14.76 -11.91
C TRP A 114 13.33 -15.96 -10.96
N GLY A 115 12.48 -16.94 -11.18
CA GLY A 115 12.39 -18.14 -10.36
C GLY A 115 12.02 -17.84 -8.91
N VAL A 116 12.68 -18.50 -7.97
CA VAL A 116 12.55 -18.27 -6.52
C VAL A 116 13.85 -17.71 -5.99
N ARG A 117 13.79 -16.56 -5.32
CA ARG A 117 14.97 -15.94 -4.70
C ARG A 117 14.61 -15.11 -3.48
N HIS A 118 15.62 -14.82 -2.68
CA HIS A 118 15.51 -13.88 -1.57
C HIS A 118 16.16 -12.55 -1.99
N VAL A 119 15.47 -11.46 -1.71
CA VAL A 119 15.90 -10.12 -2.09
C VAL A 119 15.69 -9.14 -0.95
N ASP A 120 16.42 -8.04 -1.00
CA ASP A 120 16.22 -6.92 -0.10
C ASP A 120 15.24 -5.92 -0.75
N LEU A 121 14.31 -5.43 0.05
CA LEU A 121 13.25 -4.50 -0.37
C LEU A 121 13.34 -3.19 0.40
N ASP A 122 13.13 -2.10 -0.30
CA ASP A 122 12.87 -0.79 0.27
C ASP A 122 11.37 -0.51 0.19
N ILE A 123 10.68 -0.52 1.33
CA ILE A 123 9.25 -0.19 1.39
C ILE A 123 9.09 1.32 1.24
N LEU A 124 8.56 1.74 0.11
CA LEU A 124 8.32 3.14 -0.23
C LEU A 124 7.03 3.67 0.40
N GLN A 125 6.01 2.79 0.48
CA GLN A 125 4.73 3.10 1.09
C GLN A 125 4.15 1.81 1.66
N TRP A 126 3.72 1.83 2.92
CA TRP A 126 2.97 0.72 3.48
C TRP A 126 1.50 0.82 3.07
N GLY A 127 0.92 -0.30 2.65
CA GLY A 127 -0.47 -0.38 2.21
C GLY A 127 -1.48 -0.25 3.36
N SER A 128 -2.75 -0.36 3.03
CA SER A 128 -3.86 -0.18 3.96
C SER A 128 -4.50 -1.52 4.36
N GLU A 129 -4.44 -1.87 5.64
CA GLU A 129 -5.18 -3.02 6.18
C GLU A 129 -6.69 -2.79 6.08
N GLU A 130 -7.15 -1.54 6.18
CA GLU A 130 -8.56 -1.20 6.05
C GLU A 130 -9.07 -1.41 4.62
N GLU A 131 -8.34 -0.93 3.62
CA GLU A 131 -8.68 -1.17 2.20
C GLU A 131 -8.61 -2.66 1.86
N SER A 132 -7.61 -3.38 2.40
CA SER A 132 -7.54 -4.83 2.28
C SER A 132 -8.81 -5.51 2.80
N LEU A 133 -9.29 -5.11 3.99
CA LEU A 133 -10.52 -5.64 4.57
C LEU A 133 -11.76 -5.29 3.73
N LYS A 134 -11.88 -4.07 3.21
CA LYS A 134 -13.01 -3.66 2.35
C LYS A 134 -13.13 -4.54 1.11
N VAL A 135 -12.00 -4.87 0.49
CA VAL A 135 -11.98 -5.70 -0.72
C VAL A 135 -12.20 -7.18 -0.40
N LEU A 136 -11.61 -7.69 0.69
CA LEU A 136 -11.65 -9.11 1.04
C LEU A 136 -12.95 -9.54 1.73
N ALA A 137 -13.58 -8.69 2.54
CA ALA A 137 -14.76 -9.06 3.34
C ALA A 137 -15.94 -9.59 2.47
N PRO A 138 -16.30 -8.97 1.33
CA PRO A 138 -17.34 -9.50 0.44
C PRO A 138 -16.98 -10.84 -0.19
N ARG A 139 -15.68 -11.20 -0.19
CA ARG A 139 -15.12 -12.40 -0.84
C ARG A 139 -14.90 -13.56 0.14
N CYS A 140 -15.42 -13.51 1.35
CA CYS A 140 -15.20 -14.52 2.41
C CYS A 140 -15.76 -15.91 2.08
N LYS A 141 -16.52 -16.09 1.00
CA LYS A 141 -16.82 -17.41 0.43
C LYS A 141 -15.53 -18.09 -0.06
N ASN A 142 -14.55 -17.34 -0.54
CA ASN A 142 -13.22 -17.82 -0.90
C ASN A 142 -12.41 -18.07 0.38
N HIS A 143 -11.80 -19.25 0.47
CA HIS A 143 -11.00 -19.67 1.62
C HIS A 143 -9.83 -18.73 1.91
N CYS A 144 -9.11 -18.27 0.86
CA CYS A 144 -7.97 -17.36 1.00
C CYS A 144 -8.40 -16.00 1.58
N ALA A 145 -9.45 -15.41 1.02
CA ALA A 145 -9.97 -14.13 1.50
C ALA A 145 -10.40 -14.24 2.97
N ARG A 146 -11.09 -15.31 3.33
CA ARG A 146 -11.52 -15.57 4.71
C ARG A 146 -10.35 -15.69 5.69
N GLN A 147 -9.27 -16.39 5.30
CA GLN A 147 -8.08 -16.50 6.15
C GLN A 147 -7.39 -15.15 6.36
N MET A 148 -7.21 -14.36 5.28
CA MET A 148 -6.61 -13.03 5.37
C MET A 148 -7.46 -12.09 6.22
N VAL A 149 -8.79 -12.09 6.05
CA VAL A 149 -9.73 -11.29 6.87
C VAL A 149 -9.59 -11.66 8.34
N ALA A 150 -9.60 -12.95 8.68
CA ALA A 150 -9.45 -13.42 10.07
C ALA A 150 -8.10 -12.98 10.68
N SER A 151 -7.03 -12.99 9.89
CA SER A 151 -5.70 -12.54 10.33
C SER A 151 -5.65 -11.03 10.56
N LEU A 152 -6.21 -10.23 9.65
CA LEU A 152 -6.31 -8.78 9.79
C LEU A 152 -7.15 -8.36 11.01
N GLN A 153 -8.28 -9.02 11.23
CA GLN A 153 -9.15 -8.77 12.39
C GLN A 153 -8.45 -9.10 13.72
N ARG A 154 -7.69 -10.21 13.78
CA ARG A 154 -6.87 -10.54 14.94
C ARG A 154 -5.83 -9.48 15.25
N LYS A 155 -5.10 -9.00 14.24
CA LYS A 155 -4.13 -7.90 14.40
C LYS A 155 -4.78 -6.64 14.97
N LYS A 156 -5.91 -6.22 14.39
CA LYS A 156 -6.65 -5.03 14.83
C LYS A 156 -7.10 -5.15 16.30
N THR A 157 -7.55 -6.33 16.70
CA THR A 157 -7.94 -6.61 18.09
C THR A 157 -6.74 -6.54 19.04
N GLN A 158 -5.60 -7.10 18.64
CA GLN A 158 -4.37 -7.06 19.44
C GLN A 158 -3.84 -5.64 19.60
N GLN A 159 -3.82 -4.85 18.52
CA GLN A 159 -3.42 -3.44 18.56
C GLN A 159 -4.31 -2.63 19.50
N LYS A 160 -5.64 -2.85 19.44
CA LYS A 160 -6.60 -2.18 20.35
C LYS A 160 -6.34 -2.55 21.81
N LYS A 161 -6.11 -3.83 22.12
CA LYS A 161 -5.77 -4.28 23.48
C LYS A 161 -4.47 -3.68 23.99
N GLY A 162 -3.43 -3.65 23.16
CA GLY A 162 -2.14 -3.02 23.49
C GLY A 162 -2.27 -1.52 23.78
N LEU A 163 -3.08 -0.80 22.98
CA LEU A 163 -3.34 0.62 23.18
C LEU A 163 -4.05 0.89 24.52
N ILE A 164 -5.09 0.10 24.84
CA ILE A 164 -5.83 0.22 26.13
C ILE A 164 -4.87 -0.01 27.30
N ALA A 165 -4.09 -1.09 27.27
CA ALA A 165 -3.14 -1.40 28.33
C ALA A 165 -2.10 -0.29 28.54
N SER A 166 -1.63 0.33 27.45
CA SER A 166 -0.68 1.45 27.53
C SER A 166 -1.30 2.74 28.10
N LEU A 167 -2.59 2.97 27.91
CA LEU A 167 -3.32 4.09 28.47
C LEU A 167 -3.57 3.89 29.97
N ASP A 168 -3.93 2.67 30.40
CA ASP A 168 -4.15 2.35 31.80
C ASP A 168 -2.87 2.44 32.64
N SER A 169 -1.72 2.05 32.07
CA SER A 169 -0.42 2.16 32.73
C SER A 169 0.05 3.61 32.95
N LYS A 170 -0.48 4.57 32.17
CA LYS A 170 -0.16 6.00 32.28
C LYS A 170 -1.06 6.77 33.23
N LYS A 171 -2.10 6.14 33.83
CA LYS A 171 -2.94 6.78 34.84
C LYS A 171 -2.13 7.01 36.12
N PRO A 172 -2.01 8.24 36.63
CA PRO A 172 -1.32 8.51 37.90
C PRO A 172 -2.03 7.77 39.04
N GLN A 173 -1.29 7.01 39.82
CA GLN A 173 -1.81 6.47 41.07
C GLN A 173 -2.13 7.65 41.98
N GLN A 174 -3.39 7.97 42.16
CA GLN A 174 -3.80 8.90 43.21
C GLN A 174 -3.40 8.25 44.55
N LYS A 175 -2.32 8.78 45.16
CA LYS A 175 -1.97 8.44 46.55
C LYS A 175 -3.18 8.75 47.42
N LYS A 176 -3.83 7.73 47.97
CA LYS A 176 -4.72 7.88 49.11
C LYS A 176 -3.88 8.48 50.25
N LYS A 177 -4.09 9.77 50.54
CA LYS A 177 -3.68 10.34 51.85
C LYS A 177 -4.68 9.82 52.88
N THR A 178 -4.20 9.02 53.78
CA THR A 178 -4.84 8.71 55.07
C THR A 178 -4.52 9.83 56.04
#